data_28a8262a67582b02ea2e286923aa4d8c
#
_entry.id   28a8262a67582b02ea2e286923aa4d8c
#
_cell.length_a   1.000
_cell.length_b   1.000
_cell.length_c   1.000
_cell.angle_alpha   90.00
_cell.angle_beta   90.00
_cell.angle_gamma   90.00
#
_symmetry.space_group_name_H-M   'P 1'
#
loop_
_entity.id
_entity.type
_entity.pdbx_description
1 polymer ?
#
loop_
_entity_poly.entity_id
_entity_poly.type
_entity_poly.pdbx_seq_one_letter_code
_entity_poly.pdbx_strand_id
1 'polypeptide(L)'
;MAIINLTPDSFNPASRYSKDTVLDKVAQVIKDGAEVIDLGAQSTRPEHIPVSEDEEIDRLLPSLQLIRKNFDIPISVDTYYPKVANEALYNGADLINDIWGLQYGDKTMAKVIAKYNSATCIMHNANSNVYNNMFEDIIAFLNNSLKLALDAGIDKNKICLDGGIGFAKDIDQNWDLLNNYDKLNVLGYPLLLGTSRKRMFGGNVEDRLQATLESTKLAVKKNILFVRVHDVKENYEAIRQVNGINN
;
A
#
# COMPACT_ATOMS: atom_id res chain seq x y z
N MET A 1 -6.79 0.86 5.48
CA MET A 1 -5.32 1.10 5.64
C MET A 1 -5.04 2.57 5.38
N ALA A 2 -4.45 3.25 6.35
CA ALA A 2 -4.16 4.69 6.30
C ALA A 2 -2.74 4.97 5.80
N ILE A 3 -2.59 5.84 4.80
CA ILE A 3 -1.30 6.25 4.26
C ILE A 3 -0.66 7.30 5.17
N ILE A 4 0.56 7.04 5.63
CA ILE A 4 1.39 7.96 6.42
C ILE A 4 2.72 8.19 5.69
N ASN A 5 2.81 9.28 4.96
CA ASN A 5 4.04 9.64 4.24
C ASN A 5 5.07 10.28 5.20
N LEU A 6 6.28 9.75 5.20
CA LEU A 6 7.44 10.21 5.98
C LEU A 6 8.49 10.91 5.10
N THR A 7 8.09 11.44 3.93
CA THR A 7 9.01 12.11 3.00
C THR A 7 9.31 13.55 3.41
N PRO A 8 10.48 14.12 3.04
CA PRO A 8 10.85 15.50 3.37
C PRO A 8 9.86 16.57 2.89
N ASP A 9 9.15 16.32 1.76
CA ASP A 9 8.09 17.22 1.25
C ASP A 9 6.83 17.20 2.16
N SER A 10 6.64 16.10 2.89
CA SER A 10 5.66 16.01 3.97
C SER A 10 6.19 16.61 5.27
N PHE A 11 7.51 16.82 5.36
CA PHE A 11 8.27 17.37 6.46
C PHE A 11 9.04 18.58 5.95
N ASN A 12 8.39 19.76 5.86
CA ASN A 12 9.10 21.01 5.63
C ASN A 12 10.22 21.14 6.68
N PRO A 13 11.50 21.40 6.30
CA PRO A 13 12.59 21.61 7.26
C PRO A 13 12.34 22.74 8.26
N ALA A 14 11.45 23.69 7.93
CA ALA A 14 10.95 24.73 8.84
C ALA A 14 9.83 24.23 9.77
N SER A 15 9.12 23.18 9.43
CA SER A 15 8.27 22.38 10.30
C SER A 15 9.01 21.08 10.60
N ARG A 16 9.98 21.12 11.50
CA ARG A 16 10.41 19.91 12.21
C ARG A 16 9.13 19.35 12.80
N TYR A 17 8.61 18.30 12.16
CA TYR A 17 7.57 17.52 12.82
C TYR A 17 8.21 17.09 14.14
N SER A 18 7.77 17.71 15.20
CA SER A 18 8.07 17.24 16.54
C SER A 18 7.62 15.79 16.59
N LYS A 19 8.21 14.99 17.44
CA LYS A 19 7.77 13.62 17.72
C LYS A 19 6.25 13.56 17.94
N ASP A 20 5.67 14.64 18.46
CA ASP A 20 4.25 14.84 18.71
C ASP A 20 3.42 14.81 17.41
N THR A 21 3.88 15.37 16.29
CA THR A 21 3.08 15.48 15.05
C THR A 21 2.83 14.12 14.36
N VAL A 22 3.79 13.19 14.39
CA VAL A 22 3.57 11.85 13.83
C VAL A 22 2.63 11.04 14.72
N LEU A 23 2.77 11.17 16.04
CA LEU A 23 1.87 10.52 17.01
C LEU A 23 0.45 11.08 16.91
N ASP A 24 0.29 12.40 16.80
CA ASP A 24 -1.01 13.05 16.61
C ASP A 24 -1.67 12.59 15.31
N LYS A 25 -0.89 12.48 14.22
CA LYS A 25 -1.40 11.98 12.95
C LYS A 25 -1.88 10.53 13.06
N VAL A 26 -1.10 9.67 13.70
CA VAL A 26 -1.47 8.26 13.92
C VAL A 26 -2.68 8.15 14.83
N ALA A 27 -2.72 8.89 15.94
CA ALA A 27 -3.88 8.94 16.82
C ALA A 27 -5.16 9.38 16.08
N GLN A 28 -5.03 10.40 15.20
CA GLN A 28 -6.16 10.89 14.41
C GLN A 28 -6.66 9.84 13.43
N VAL A 29 -5.79 9.19 12.64
CA VAL A 29 -6.25 8.18 11.66
C VAL A 29 -6.84 6.95 12.36
N ILE A 30 -6.37 6.56 13.53
CA ILE A 30 -6.97 5.51 14.36
C ILE A 30 -8.39 5.92 14.78
N LYS A 31 -8.55 7.13 15.29
CA LYS A 31 -9.86 7.69 15.67
C LYS A 31 -10.82 7.78 14.48
N ASP A 32 -10.30 8.03 13.28
CA ASP A 32 -11.04 8.10 12.02
C ASP A 32 -11.41 6.72 11.45
N GLY A 33 -10.98 5.62 12.10
CA GLY A 33 -11.35 4.25 11.74
C GLY A 33 -10.28 3.47 10.95
N ALA A 34 -9.01 3.90 10.98
CA ALA A 34 -7.94 3.10 10.41
C ALA A 34 -7.68 1.84 11.26
N GLU A 35 -7.57 0.69 10.60
CA GLU A 35 -7.24 -0.60 11.21
C GLU A 35 -5.79 -1.04 10.94
N VAL A 36 -5.14 -0.42 9.96
CA VAL A 36 -3.73 -0.59 9.60
C VAL A 36 -3.19 0.77 9.18
N ILE A 37 -1.97 1.12 9.58
CA ILE A 37 -1.24 2.25 9.01
C ILE A 37 -0.16 1.75 8.06
N ASP A 38 0.12 2.53 7.00
CA ASP A 38 1.13 2.20 6.00
C ASP A 38 2.15 3.33 5.89
N LEU A 39 3.36 3.07 6.37
CA LEU A 39 4.44 4.05 6.45
C LEU A 39 5.26 4.02 5.16
N GLY A 40 5.34 5.15 4.46
CA GLY A 40 6.18 5.31 3.28
C GLY A 40 7.26 6.38 3.51
N ALA A 41 8.54 6.01 3.45
CA ALA A 41 9.67 6.92 3.66
C ALA A 41 10.30 7.44 2.34
N GLN A 42 9.89 6.90 1.20
CA GLN A 42 10.19 7.43 -0.12
C GLN A 42 8.92 7.62 -0.95
N SER A 43 9.00 8.49 -1.96
CA SER A 43 7.92 8.62 -2.93
C SER A 43 7.95 7.45 -3.90
N THR A 44 6.81 6.79 -4.10
CA THR A 44 6.62 5.75 -5.13
C THR A 44 5.85 6.29 -6.35
N ARG A 45 5.68 7.62 -6.45
CA ARG A 45 5.01 8.26 -7.60
C ARG A 45 5.84 8.07 -8.86
N PRO A 46 5.21 7.93 -10.05
CA PRO A 46 5.95 7.98 -11.31
C PRO A 46 6.87 9.20 -11.36
N GLU A 47 8.08 9.04 -11.94
CA GLU A 47 9.10 10.11 -12.10
C GLU A 47 9.76 10.60 -10.79
N HIS A 48 9.54 9.94 -9.64
CA HIS A 48 10.29 10.27 -8.43
C HIS A 48 11.77 9.86 -8.58
N ILE A 49 12.65 10.56 -7.88
CA ILE A 49 14.05 10.15 -7.75
C ILE A 49 14.11 9.17 -6.56
N PRO A 50 14.50 7.90 -6.79
CA PRO A 50 14.67 6.94 -5.71
C PRO A 50 15.73 7.44 -4.72
N VAL A 51 15.47 7.26 -3.43
CA VAL A 51 16.48 7.48 -2.40
C VAL A 51 17.30 6.20 -2.17
N SER A 52 18.47 6.32 -1.55
CA SER A 52 19.24 5.14 -1.16
C SER A 52 18.53 4.36 -0.05
N GLU A 53 18.82 3.07 0.07
CA GLU A 53 18.29 2.23 1.15
C GLU A 53 18.62 2.80 2.53
N ASP A 54 19.84 3.31 2.72
CA ASP A 54 20.26 3.92 4.00
C ASP A 54 19.48 5.18 4.31
N GLU A 55 19.24 6.02 3.33
CA GLU A 55 18.41 7.22 3.51
C GLU A 55 16.95 6.88 3.80
N GLU A 56 16.40 5.84 3.17
CA GLU A 56 15.04 5.39 3.46
C GLU A 56 14.95 4.84 4.90
N ILE A 57 15.95 4.08 5.35
CA ILE A 57 16.05 3.58 6.73
C ILE A 57 16.12 4.74 7.72
N ASP A 58 16.98 5.73 7.48
CA ASP A 58 17.15 6.88 8.37
C ASP A 58 15.87 7.71 8.52
N ARG A 59 15.05 7.78 7.47
CA ARG A 59 13.74 8.45 7.50
C ARG A 59 12.67 7.62 8.20
N LEU A 60 12.68 6.31 8.01
CA LEU A 60 11.64 5.38 8.46
C LEU A 60 11.74 5.05 9.96
N LEU A 61 12.92 4.59 10.40
CA LEU A 61 13.07 3.94 11.71
C LEU A 61 12.70 4.82 12.89
N PRO A 62 13.07 6.11 12.97
CA PRO A 62 12.69 6.95 14.10
C PRO A 62 11.18 7.04 14.32
N SER A 63 10.42 7.14 13.20
CA SER A 63 8.96 7.20 13.25
C SER A 63 8.34 5.85 13.56
N LEU A 64 8.81 4.77 12.93
CA LEU A 64 8.34 3.41 13.17
C LEU A 64 8.48 3.02 14.65
N GLN A 65 9.66 3.20 15.23
CA GLN A 65 9.93 2.88 16.64
C GLN A 65 9.06 3.71 17.58
N LEU A 66 8.91 5.00 17.27
CA LEU A 66 8.09 5.90 18.06
C LEU A 66 6.60 5.50 18.04
N ILE A 67 6.07 5.15 16.86
CA ILE A 67 4.69 4.70 16.69
C ILE A 67 4.47 3.38 17.41
N ARG A 68 5.36 2.39 17.21
CA ARG A 68 5.25 1.06 17.84
C ARG A 68 5.27 1.14 19.37
N LYS A 69 6.01 2.08 19.93
CA LYS A 69 6.04 2.30 21.39
C LYS A 69 4.72 2.83 21.96
N ASN A 70 3.94 3.55 21.16
CA ASN A 70 2.76 4.30 21.64
C ASN A 70 1.43 3.72 21.17
N PHE A 71 1.41 2.87 20.13
CA PHE A 71 0.18 2.34 19.55
C PHE A 71 0.29 0.85 19.26
N ASP A 72 -0.80 0.13 19.51
CA ASP A 72 -0.97 -1.30 19.18
C ASP A 72 -1.79 -1.47 17.89
N ILE A 73 -1.45 -0.70 16.87
CA ILE A 73 -2.05 -0.81 15.54
C ILE A 73 -1.10 -1.58 14.61
N PRO A 74 -1.59 -2.46 13.72
CA PRO A 74 -0.76 -3.07 12.70
C PRO A 74 -0.06 -2.02 11.83
N ILE A 75 1.26 -2.17 11.65
CA ILE A 75 2.11 -1.29 10.87
C ILE A 75 2.57 -1.99 9.61
N SER A 76 2.14 -1.46 8.47
CA SER A 76 2.68 -1.76 7.15
C SER A 76 3.81 -0.79 6.82
N VAL A 77 4.80 -1.26 6.05
CA VAL A 77 5.87 -0.42 5.49
C VAL A 77 5.88 -0.57 3.97
N ASP A 78 5.69 0.57 3.28
CA ASP A 78 5.72 0.68 1.82
C ASP A 78 7.19 0.79 1.36
N THR A 79 7.78 -0.34 0.99
CA THR A 79 9.15 -0.43 0.47
C THR A 79 9.34 -1.63 -0.43
N TYR A 80 10.21 -1.49 -1.42
CA TYR A 80 10.65 -2.56 -2.31
C TYR A 80 12.14 -2.93 -2.12
N TYR A 81 12.80 -2.34 -1.14
CA TYR A 81 14.18 -2.66 -0.78
C TYR A 81 14.24 -3.71 0.33
N PRO A 82 14.86 -4.89 0.09
CA PRO A 82 14.97 -5.94 1.09
C PRO A 82 15.69 -5.51 2.37
N LYS A 83 16.69 -4.63 2.28
CA LYS A 83 17.41 -4.10 3.43
C LYS A 83 16.51 -3.24 4.32
N VAL A 84 15.72 -2.35 3.71
CA VAL A 84 14.74 -1.51 4.42
C VAL A 84 13.67 -2.39 5.09
N ALA A 85 13.14 -3.39 4.37
CA ALA A 85 12.18 -4.34 4.90
C ALA A 85 12.73 -5.13 6.10
N ASN A 86 14.02 -5.58 6.04
CA ASN A 86 14.65 -6.28 7.17
C ASN A 86 14.71 -5.39 8.41
N GLU A 87 15.14 -4.13 8.27
CA GLU A 87 15.20 -3.18 9.38
C GLU A 87 13.80 -2.84 9.92
N ALA A 88 12.82 -2.63 9.03
CA ALA A 88 11.44 -2.35 9.42
C ALA A 88 10.84 -3.49 10.25
N LEU A 89 10.95 -4.72 9.78
CA LEU A 89 10.42 -5.92 10.46
C LEU A 89 11.15 -6.19 11.78
N TYR A 90 12.47 -5.99 11.83
CA TYR A 90 13.24 -6.09 13.08
C TYR A 90 12.78 -5.08 14.13
N ASN A 91 12.35 -3.89 13.69
CA ASN A 91 11.88 -2.80 14.56
C ASN A 91 10.35 -2.77 14.77
N GLY A 92 9.65 -3.87 14.43
CA GLY A 92 8.25 -4.07 14.81
C GLY A 92 7.22 -3.70 13.76
N ALA A 93 7.57 -3.62 12.47
CA ALA A 93 6.57 -3.65 11.40
C ALA A 93 5.93 -5.04 11.31
N ASP A 94 4.64 -5.08 10.95
CA ASP A 94 3.84 -6.31 10.85
C ASP A 94 3.69 -6.79 9.41
N LEU A 95 3.80 -5.87 8.43
CA LEU A 95 3.53 -6.12 7.02
C LEU A 95 4.50 -5.32 6.14
N ILE A 96 4.92 -5.92 5.03
CA ILE A 96 5.61 -5.21 3.94
C ILE A 96 4.67 -5.06 2.76
N ASN A 97 4.45 -3.81 2.32
CA ASN A 97 3.72 -3.47 1.12
C ASN A 97 4.74 -3.23 -0.01
N ASP A 98 4.89 -4.23 -0.90
CA ASP A 98 5.92 -4.21 -1.95
C ASP A 98 5.30 -3.92 -3.31
N ILE A 99 5.54 -2.71 -3.81
CA ILE A 99 5.05 -2.23 -5.11
C ILE A 99 5.70 -2.93 -6.33
N TRP A 100 6.71 -3.75 -6.15
CA TRP A 100 7.34 -4.57 -7.18
C TRP A 100 7.06 -6.06 -7.03
N GLY A 101 6.18 -6.42 -6.09
CA GLY A 101 5.67 -7.77 -5.96
C GLY A 101 6.73 -8.83 -5.72
N LEU A 102 7.71 -8.56 -4.86
CA LEU A 102 8.83 -9.43 -4.52
C LEU A 102 9.82 -9.70 -5.68
N GLN A 103 9.67 -9.01 -6.81
CA GLN A 103 10.45 -9.27 -8.01
C GLN A 103 11.56 -8.24 -8.28
N TYR A 104 11.71 -7.23 -7.41
CA TYR A 104 12.75 -6.21 -7.54
C TYR A 104 14.16 -6.78 -7.28
N GLY A 105 15.15 -6.31 -8.05
CA GLY A 105 16.56 -6.63 -7.84
C GLY A 105 16.84 -8.13 -7.86
N ASP A 106 17.51 -8.62 -6.82
CA ASP A 106 17.89 -10.02 -6.65
C ASP A 106 16.78 -10.94 -6.08
N LYS A 107 15.57 -10.40 -5.88
CA LYS A 107 14.37 -11.11 -5.38
C LYS A 107 14.54 -11.68 -3.95
N THR A 108 15.37 -11.07 -3.13
CA THR A 108 15.57 -11.51 -1.75
C THR A 108 14.48 -11.07 -0.78
N MET A 109 13.58 -10.15 -1.19
CA MET A 109 12.47 -9.64 -0.38
C MET A 109 11.62 -10.76 0.25
N ALA A 110 11.25 -11.79 -0.53
CA ALA A 110 10.46 -12.91 -0.03
C ALA A 110 11.15 -13.64 1.14
N LYS A 111 12.47 -13.82 1.08
CA LYS A 111 13.25 -14.46 2.17
C LYS A 111 13.28 -13.59 3.42
N VAL A 112 13.37 -12.26 3.26
CA VAL A 112 13.31 -11.33 4.39
C VAL A 112 11.96 -11.42 5.08
N ILE A 113 10.86 -11.36 4.35
CA ILE A 113 9.51 -11.45 4.92
C ILE A 113 9.28 -12.78 5.62
N ALA A 114 9.70 -13.91 5.00
CA ALA A 114 9.60 -15.25 5.59
C ALA A 114 10.39 -15.38 6.89
N LYS A 115 11.61 -14.80 6.96
CA LYS A 115 12.47 -14.82 8.17
C LYS A 115 11.76 -14.27 9.41
N TYR A 116 10.94 -13.24 9.23
CA TYR A 116 10.18 -12.61 10.33
C TYR A 116 8.77 -13.17 10.48
N ASN A 117 8.39 -14.15 9.65
CA ASN A 117 7.02 -14.67 9.60
C ASN A 117 5.96 -13.53 9.46
N SER A 118 6.30 -12.49 8.67
CA SER A 118 5.51 -11.28 8.49
C SER A 118 4.45 -11.46 7.41
N ALA A 119 3.45 -10.56 7.39
CA ALA A 119 2.51 -10.43 6.28
C ALA A 119 3.13 -9.63 5.12
N THR A 120 2.52 -9.73 3.93
CA THR A 120 2.91 -8.94 2.76
C THR A 120 1.73 -8.58 1.87
N CYS A 121 1.75 -7.37 1.33
CA CYS A 121 0.94 -6.99 0.18
C CYS A 121 1.84 -7.02 -1.06
N ILE A 122 1.46 -7.83 -2.02
CA ILE A 122 2.19 -8.07 -3.27
C ILE A 122 1.49 -7.31 -4.38
N MET A 123 2.13 -6.25 -4.93
CA MET A 123 1.52 -5.43 -5.97
C MET A 123 2.07 -5.75 -7.36
N HIS A 124 1.18 -5.74 -8.36
CA HIS A 124 1.59 -5.76 -9.76
C HIS A 124 2.20 -4.42 -10.18
N ASN A 125 3.39 -4.48 -10.77
CA ASN A 125 4.06 -3.37 -11.43
C ASN A 125 4.81 -3.86 -12.68
N ALA A 126 5.15 -2.93 -13.58
CA ALA A 126 5.94 -3.21 -14.78
C ALA A 126 6.73 -1.96 -15.20
N ASN A 127 7.69 -2.14 -16.11
CA ASN A 127 8.48 -1.03 -16.66
C ASN A 127 7.77 -0.28 -17.81
N SER A 128 6.65 -0.81 -18.30
CA SER A 128 5.85 -0.19 -19.36
C SER A 128 4.38 -0.53 -19.20
N ASN A 129 3.51 0.22 -19.87
CA ASN A 129 2.08 0.00 -19.95
C ASN A 129 1.64 -0.76 -21.22
N VAL A 130 2.56 -1.50 -21.83
CA VAL A 130 2.27 -2.32 -23.04
C VAL A 130 1.92 -3.73 -22.58
N TYR A 131 0.68 -4.14 -22.84
CA TYR A 131 0.13 -5.45 -22.50
C TYR A 131 -0.40 -6.14 -23.76
N ASN A 132 -0.24 -7.47 -23.85
CA ASN A 132 -0.95 -8.26 -24.85
C ASN A 132 -2.41 -8.49 -24.39
N ASN A 133 -2.58 -8.95 -23.17
CA ASN A 133 -3.84 -8.98 -22.42
C ASN A 133 -3.56 -8.56 -20.99
N MET A 134 -3.99 -7.35 -20.62
CA MET A 134 -3.62 -6.75 -19.34
C MET A 134 -3.97 -7.64 -18.13
N PHE A 135 -5.15 -8.26 -18.11
CA PHE A 135 -5.55 -9.11 -16.99
C PHE A 135 -4.74 -10.40 -16.92
N GLU A 136 -4.49 -11.04 -18.05
CA GLU A 136 -3.66 -12.26 -18.09
C GLU A 136 -2.23 -11.95 -17.66
N ASP A 137 -1.68 -10.82 -18.11
CA ASP A 137 -0.32 -10.40 -17.78
C ASP A 137 -0.20 -10.05 -16.29
N ILE A 138 -1.19 -9.34 -15.68
CA ILE A 138 -1.26 -9.07 -14.25
C ILE A 138 -1.36 -10.37 -13.46
N ILE A 139 -2.23 -11.29 -13.84
CA ILE A 139 -2.41 -12.58 -13.17
C ILE A 139 -1.12 -13.42 -13.27
N ALA A 140 -0.47 -13.45 -14.43
CA ALA A 140 0.80 -14.16 -14.60
C ALA A 140 1.90 -13.57 -13.72
N PHE A 141 2.02 -12.23 -13.63
CA PHE A 141 2.96 -11.56 -12.74
C PHE A 141 2.69 -11.91 -11.28
N LEU A 142 1.44 -11.80 -10.82
CA LEU A 142 1.08 -12.10 -9.44
C LEU A 142 1.27 -13.59 -9.10
N ASN A 143 0.99 -14.51 -10.02
CA ASN A 143 1.29 -15.94 -9.84
C ASN A 143 2.79 -16.20 -9.66
N ASN A 144 3.64 -15.50 -10.42
CA ASN A 144 5.09 -15.59 -10.25
C ASN A 144 5.54 -15.06 -8.87
N SER A 145 4.96 -13.95 -8.43
CA SER A 145 5.20 -13.39 -7.09
C SER A 145 4.72 -14.33 -5.98
N LEU A 146 3.54 -14.93 -6.13
CA LEU A 146 3.02 -15.93 -5.21
C LEU A 146 3.94 -17.15 -5.10
N LYS A 147 4.48 -17.61 -6.24
CA LYS A 147 5.46 -18.68 -6.23
C LYS A 147 6.70 -18.31 -5.44
N LEU A 148 7.26 -17.10 -5.63
CA LEU A 148 8.41 -16.61 -4.85
C LEU A 148 8.10 -16.55 -3.36
N ALA A 149 6.92 -16.08 -2.98
CA ALA A 149 6.48 -15.99 -1.58
C ALA A 149 6.38 -17.38 -0.94
N LEU A 150 5.69 -18.32 -1.59
CA LEU A 150 5.47 -19.67 -1.07
C LEU A 150 6.75 -20.48 -1.03
N ASP A 151 7.59 -20.40 -2.05
CA ASP A 151 8.91 -21.07 -2.10
C ASP A 151 9.85 -20.56 -0.99
N ALA A 152 9.73 -19.29 -0.58
CA ALA A 152 10.46 -18.73 0.55
C ALA A 152 9.88 -19.11 1.91
N GLY A 153 8.68 -19.69 1.98
CA GLY A 153 8.01 -20.11 3.20
C GLY A 153 7.07 -19.09 3.83
N ILE A 154 6.64 -18.07 3.08
CA ILE A 154 5.61 -17.14 3.58
C ILE A 154 4.28 -17.89 3.68
N ASP A 155 3.60 -17.78 4.83
CA ASP A 155 2.28 -18.37 5.04
C ASP A 155 1.26 -17.72 4.07
N LYS A 156 0.54 -18.56 3.32
CA LYS A 156 -0.49 -18.12 2.38
C LYS A 156 -1.54 -17.21 3.01
N ASN A 157 -1.84 -17.39 4.30
CA ASN A 157 -2.82 -16.58 5.03
C ASN A 157 -2.28 -15.18 5.41
N LYS A 158 -1.01 -14.90 5.13
CA LYS A 158 -0.34 -13.62 5.36
C LYS A 158 -0.06 -12.85 4.07
N ILE A 159 -0.67 -13.26 2.97
CA ILE A 159 -0.50 -12.63 1.66
C ILE A 159 -1.78 -11.92 1.26
N CYS A 160 -1.62 -10.66 0.82
CA CYS A 160 -2.63 -9.85 0.16
C CYS A 160 -2.09 -9.43 -1.22
N LEU A 161 -2.97 -9.24 -2.21
CA LEU A 161 -2.58 -8.85 -3.57
C LEU A 161 -3.14 -7.48 -3.94
N ASP A 162 -2.38 -6.71 -4.72
CA ASP A 162 -2.81 -5.43 -5.32
C ASP A 162 -2.57 -5.46 -6.83
N GLY A 163 -3.59 -5.14 -7.61
CA GLY A 163 -3.53 -5.05 -9.07
C GLY A 163 -2.69 -3.89 -9.61
N GLY A 164 -2.26 -2.97 -8.74
CA GLY A 164 -1.35 -1.87 -9.09
C GLY A 164 -2.00 -0.77 -9.92
N ILE A 165 -3.18 -0.28 -9.53
CA ILE A 165 -3.79 0.90 -10.14
C ILE A 165 -2.83 2.09 -10.04
N GLY A 166 -2.60 2.80 -11.16
CA GLY A 166 -1.70 3.94 -11.25
C GLY A 166 -0.22 3.58 -11.44
N PHE A 167 0.11 2.30 -11.61
CA PHE A 167 1.45 1.81 -11.90
C PHE A 167 1.47 1.07 -13.23
N ALA A 168 2.40 1.46 -14.13
CA ALA A 168 2.55 0.87 -15.46
C ALA A 168 1.23 0.69 -16.22
N LYS A 169 0.33 1.65 -16.10
CA LYS A 169 -0.99 1.66 -16.77
C LYS A 169 -1.36 3.09 -17.15
N ASP A 170 -1.92 3.27 -18.36
CA ASP A 170 -2.55 4.50 -18.77
C ASP A 170 -3.93 4.70 -18.09
N ILE A 171 -4.61 5.78 -18.44
CA ILE A 171 -5.89 6.14 -17.79
C ILE A 171 -6.96 5.08 -18.09
N ASP A 172 -7.09 4.64 -19.32
CA ASP A 172 -8.14 3.68 -19.76
C ASP A 172 -7.88 2.30 -19.14
N GLN A 173 -6.63 1.85 -19.09
CA GLN A 173 -6.22 0.62 -18.44
C GLN A 173 -6.49 0.65 -16.94
N ASN A 174 -6.29 1.79 -16.28
CA ASN A 174 -6.62 1.94 -14.87
C ASN A 174 -8.13 1.87 -14.61
N TRP A 175 -8.95 2.46 -15.49
CA TRP A 175 -10.40 2.35 -15.39
C TRP A 175 -10.90 0.93 -15.69
N ASP A 176 -10.34 0.26 -16.70
CA ASP A 176 -10.68 -1.13 -16.99
C ASP A 176 -10.33 -2.04 -15.81
N LEU A 177 -9.12 -1.88 -15.23
CA LEU A 177 -8.72 -2.63 -14.04
C LEU A 177 -9.66 -2.36 -12.86
N LEU A 178 -9.97 -1.10 -12.55
CA LEU A 178 -10.86 -0.75 -11.44
C LEU A 178 -12.26 -1.36 -11.60
N ASN A 179 -12.83 -1.26 -12.80
CA ASN A 179 -14.18 -1.76 -13.09
C ASN A 179 -14.26 -3.30 -13.04
N ASN A 180 -13.15 -3.98 -13.29
CA ASN A 180 -13.06 -5.44 -13.33
C ASN A 180 -12.10 -6.01 -12.25
N TYR A 181 -11.87 -5.27 -11.15
CA TYR A 181 -10.88 -5.64 -10.14
C TYR A 181 -11.12 -7.02 -9.51
N ASP A 182 -12.38 -7.42 -9.43
CA ASP A 182 -12.84 -8.73 -8.95
C ASP A 182 -12.38 -9.90 -9.81
N LYS A 183 -11.94 -9.69 -11.06
CA LYS A 183 -11.30 -10.74 -11.87
C LYS A 183 -10.02 -11.28 -11.21
N LEU A 184 -9.36 -10.50 -10.36
CA LEU A 184 -8.18 -10.93 -9.62
C LEU A 184 -8.50 -11.94 -8.49
N ASN A 185 -9.77 -12.08 -8.09
CA ASN A 185 -10.22 -13.09 -7.11
C ASN A 185 -9.92 -14.54 -7.56
N VAL A 186 -9.69 -14.77 -8.86
CA VAL A 186 -9.26 -16.08 -9.38
C VAL A 186 -7.98 -16.58 -8.73
N LEU A 187 -7.15 -15.67 -8.20
CA LEU A 187 -5.91 -16.01 -7.52
C LEU A 187 -6.15 -16.59 -6.11
N GLY A 188 -7.35 -16.41 -5.52
CA GLY A 188 -7.74 -16.99 -4.23
C GLY A 188 -7.10 -16.32 -3.01
N TYR A 189 -6.65 -15.07 -3.13
CA TYR A 189 -6.07 -14.29 -2.04
C TYR A 189 -6.87 -13.01 -1.79
N PRO A 190 -6.84 -12.45 -0.55
CA PRO A 190 -7.40 -11.14 -0.29
C PRO A 190 -6.81 -10.07 -1.21
N LEU A 191 -7.64 -9.11 -1.59
CA LEU A 191 -7.23 -7.99 -2.45
C LEU A 191 -7.16 -6.69 -1.66
N LEU A 192 -6.20 -5.84 -2.04
CA LEU A 192 -6.08 -4.45 -1.64
C LEU A 192 -6.32 -3.56 -2.86
N LEU A 193 -7.05 -2.47 -2.68
CA LEU A 193 -7.28 -1.43 -3.69
C LEU A 193 -6.68 -0.10 -3.23
N GLY A 194 -5.72 0.42 -4.00
CA GLY A 194 -5.08 1.72 -3.76
C GLY A 194 -5.41 2.73 -4.86
N THR A 195 -6.53 3.44 -4.76
CA THR A 195 -6.97 4.45 -5.74
C THR A 195 -6.88 5.88 -5.23
N SER A 196 -6.56 6.08 -3.94
CA SER A 196 -6.67 7.36 -3.26
C SER A 196 -5.96 8.49 -3.99
N ARG A 197 -6.74 9.48 -4.43
CA ARG A 197 -6.31 10.72 -5.10
C ARG A 197 -5.46 10.49 -6.36
N LYS A 198 -5.60 9.34 -7.05
CA LYS A 198 -4.80 9.01 -8.24
C LYS A 198 -5.16 9.84 -9.46
N ARG A 199 -4.18 10.05 -10.35
CA ARG A 199 -4.29 10.90 -11.56
C ARG A 199 -5.38 10.45 -12.53
N MET A 200 -5.75 9.16 -12.53
CA MET A 200 -6.82 8.63 -13.38
C MET A 200 -8.17 9.32 -13.18
N PHE A 201 -8.39 9.93 -12.01
CA PHE A 201 -9.62 10.66 -11.70
C PHE A 201 -9.67 12.07 -12.30
N GLY A 202 -8.59 12.53 -12.96
CA GLY A 202 -8.51 13.89 -13.53
C GLY A 202 -8.44 14.98 -12.45
N GLY A 203 -8.58 16.24 -12.85
CA GLY A 203 -8.62 17.41 -11.96
C GLY A 203 -7.38 17.61 -11.08
N ASN A 204 -7.49 18.53 -10.14
CA ASN A 204 -6.48 18.73 -9.09
C ASN A 204 -6.59 17.64 -8.02
N VAL A 205 -5.57 17.52 -7.18
CA VAL A 205 -5.50 16.48 -6.12
C VAL A 205 -6.68 16.59 -5.15
N GLU A 206 -7.09 17.80 -4.83
CA GLU A 206 -8.22 18.11 -3.93
C GLU A 206 -9.56 17.65 -4.51
N ASP A 207 -9.72 17.73 -5.84
CA ASP A 207 -10.97 17.38 -6.55
C ASP A 207 -11.19 15.86 -6.60
N ARG A 208 -10.17 15.05 -6.33
CA ARG A 208 -10.19 13.58 -6.48
C ARG A 208 -10.82 12.83 -5.30
N LEU A 209 -11.18 13.51 -4.23
CA LEU A 209 -11.76 12.87 -3.05
C LEU A 209 -13.07 12.13 -3.42
N GLN A 210 -14.01 12.79 -4.08
CA GLN A 210 -15.30 12.18 -4.42
C GLN A 210 -15.13 10.90 -5.27
N ALA A 211 -14.26 10.96 -6.28
CA ALA A 211 -13.97 9.79 -7.12
C ALA A 211 -13.27 8.66 -6.32
N THR A 212 -12.42 9.02 -5.35
CA THR A 212 -11.84 8.05 -4.41
C THR A 212 -12.93 7.36 -3.59
N LEU A 213 -13.90 8.11 -3.07
CA LEU A 213 -15.00 7.54 -2.28
C LEU A 213 -15.88 6.60 -3.11
N GLU A 214 -16.17 6.95 -4.37
CA GLU A 214 -16.91 6.06 -5.26
C GLU A 214 -16.13 4.76 -5.56
N SER A 215 -14.81 4.85 -5.75
CA SER A 215 -13.97 3.65 -5.91
C SER A 215 -13.94 2.80 -4.63
N THR A 216 -13.96 3.40 -3.45
CA THR A 216 -14.06 2.70 -2.17
C THR A 216 -15.41 1.97 -2.03
N LYS A 217 -16.52 2.62 -2.40
CA LYS A 217 -17.84 1.97 -2.42
C LYS A 217 -17.87 0.79 -3.42
N LEU A 218 -17.20 0.93 -4.57
CA LEU A 218 -17.04 -0.16 -5.53
C LEU A 218 -16.23 -1.31 -4.96
N ALA A 219 -15.14 -1.03 -4.23
CA ALA A 219 -14.33 -2.04 -3.56
C ALA A 219 -15.18 -2.89 -2.58
N VAL A 220 -16.00 -2.24 -1.75
CA VAL A 220 -16.91 -2.96 -0.84
C VAL A 220 -17.87 -3.87 -1.61
N LYS A 221 -18.51 -3.37 -2.68
CA LYS A 221 -19.43 -4.17 -3.52
C LYS A 221 -18.76 -5.37 -4.21
N LYS A 222 -17.45 -5.28 -4.46
CA LYS A 222 -16.64 -6.33 -5.08
C LYS A 222 -15.94 -7.24 -4.05
N ASN A 223 -16.25 -7.08 -2.76
CA ASN A 223 -15.63 -7.82 -1.65
C ASN A 223 -14.10 -7.70 -1.61
N ILE A 224 -13.56 -6.50 -1.95
CA ILE A 224 -12.16 -6.18 -1.76
C ILE A 224 -11.91 -5.93 -0.28
N LEU A 225 -10.94 -6.63 0.31
CA LEU A 225 -10.75 -6.65 1.76
C LEU A 225 -10.15 -5.35 2.29
N PHE A 226 -9.20 -4.75 1.56
CA PHE A 226 -8.50 -3.54 1.99
C PHE A 226 -8.64 -2.41 0.98
N VAL A 227 -8.83 -1.19 1.49
CA VAL A 227 -8.61 0.05 0.73
C VAL A 227 -7.47 0.84 1.38
N ARG A 228 -6.53 1.33 0.56
CA ARG A 228 -5.38 2.13 1.00
C ARG A 228 -5.61 3.59 0.65
N VAL A 229 -5.77 4.45 1.68
CA VAL A 229 -6.33 5.81 1.52
C VAL A 229 -5.61 6.86 2.35
N HIS A 230 -5.67 8.13 1.88
CA HIS A 230 -5.22 9.32 2.64
C HIS A 230 -6.33 9.83 3.56
N ASP A 231 -7.57 9.86 3.07
CA ASP A 231 -8.75 10.47 3.71
C ASP A 231 -9.53 9.38 4.46
N VAL A 232 -9.03 9.02 5.65
CA VAL A 232 -9.50 7.82 6.38
C VAL A 232 -10.95 7.96 6.79
N LYS A 233 -11.32 9.09 7.41
CA LYS A 233 -12.68 9.32 7.93
C LYS A 233 -13.73 9.19 6.84
N GLU A 234 -13.55 9.87 5.73
CA GLU A 234 -14.50 9.92 4.61
C GLU A 234 -14.63 8.53 3.96
N ASN A 235 -13.52 7.81 3.82
CA ASN A 235 -13.54 6.44 3.27
C ASN A 235 -14.18 5.45 4.25
N TYR A 236 -13.93 5.57 5.55
CA TYR A 236 -14.57 4.75 6.57
C TYR A 236 -16.09 4.97 6.57
N GLU A 237 -16.55 6.21 6.49
CA GLU A 237 -17.96 6.55 6.38
C GLU A 237 -18.58 5.97 5.10
N ALA A 238 -17.88 6.05 3.96
CA ALA A 238 -18.32 5.46 2.69
C ALA A 238 -18.50 3.93 2.77
N ILE A 239 -17.57 3.23 3.44
CA ILE A 239 -17.65 1.78 3.69
C ILE A 239 -18.89 1.46 4.54
N ARG A 240 -19.12 2.20 5.63
CA ARG A 240 -20.26 2.00 6.52
C ARG A 240 -21.60 2.20 5.81
N GLN A 241 -21.70 3.23 4.96
CA GLN A 241 -22.90 3.50 4.17
C GLN A 241 -23.27 2.32 3.26
N VAL A 242 -22.28 1.72 2.57
CA VAL A 242 -22.53 0.57 1.69
C VAL A 242 -22.97 -0.67 2.49
N ASN A 243 -22.43 -0.86 3.69
CA ASN A 243 -22.76 -1.98 4.57
C ASN A 243 -24.07 -1.78 5.36
N GLY A 244 -24.79 -0.66 5.15
CA GLY A 244 -26.04 -0.38 5.85
C GLY A 244 -25.88 -0.05 7.34
N ILE A 245 -24.67 0.30 7.77
CA ILE A 245 -24.35 0.70 9.14
C ILE A 245 -24.55 2.22 9.25
N ASN A 246 -25.77 2.65 9.49
CA ASN A 246 -26.10 4.06 9.79
C ASN A 246 -25.76 4.36 11.26
N ASN A 247 -25.28 5.61 11.54
CA ASN A 247 -25.04 6.10 12.90
C ASN A 247 -26.33 6.25 13.70
#